data_c429ec2a3fced7bf22b56fa46c048c3e
#
_entry.id   c429ec2a3fced7bf22b56fa46c048c3e
#
_cell.length_a   1.000
_cell.length_b   1.000
_cell.length_c   1.000
_cell.angle_alpha   90.00
_cell.angle_beta   90.00
_cell.angle_gamma   90.00
#
_symmetry.space_group_name_H-M   'P 1'
#
loop_
_entity.id
_entity.type
_entity.pdbx_description
1 polymer ?
#
loop_
_entity_poly.entity_id
_entity_poly.type
_entity_poly.pdbx_seq_one_letter_code
_entity_poly.pdbx_strand_id
1 'polypeptide(L)'
;IGQTENNFGIPTNTGSWIMREMIGFARTVDLVLTGRLLDSNEAHQIGLINTIVPQDQVHAAAQALGEELAGKPPVAMRLNRQRFY
;
A
#
# COMPACT_ATOMS: atom_id res chain seq x y z
N ILE A 1 -6.82 3.69 6.08
CA ILE A 1 -6.65 2.98 4.81
C ILE A 1 -7.68 1.85 4.73
N GLY A 2 -8.28 1.67 3.59
CA GLY A 2 -9.24 0.60 3.41
C GLY A 2 -9.88 0.59 2.02
N GLN A 3 -10.77 -0.38 1.81
CA GLN A 3 -11.58 -0.53 0.60
C GLN A 3 -13.04 -0.35 1.00
N THR A 4 -13.52 0.87 0.96
CA THR A 4 -14.82 1.26 1.52
C THR A 4 -15.98 1.14 0.53
N GLU A 5 -15.71 0.71 -0.70
CA GLU A 5 -16.70 0.66 -1.78
C GLU A 5 -17.93 -0.19 -1.42
N ASN A 6 -17.73 -1.27 -0.68
CA ASN A 6 -18.82 -2.15 -0.28
C ASN A 6 -19.84 -1.46 0.61
N ASN A 7 -19.43 -0.44 1.38
CA ASN A 7 -20.33 0.35 2.23
C ASN A 7 -21.33 1.17 1.41
N PHE A 8 -21.01 1.41 0.14
CA PHE A 8 -21.81 2.21 -0.79
C PHE A 8 -22.45 1.36 -1.89
N GLY A 9 -22.40 0.04 -1.77
CA GLY A 9 -22.92 -0.88 -2.77
C GLY A 9 -22.12 -0.94 -4.06
N ILE A 10 -20.85 -0.55 -4.01
CA ILE A 10 -19.97 -0.52 -5.19
C ILE A 10 -18.97 -1.69 -5.10
N PRO A 11 -18.91 -2.56 -6.12
CA PRO A 11 -17.90 -3.61 -6.15
C PRO A 11 -16.48 -3.04 -6.26
N THR A 12 -15.53 -3.66 -5.57
CA THR A 12 -14.12 -3.33 -5.74
C THR A 12 -13.57 -4.04 -6.97
N ASN A 13 -12.61 -3.41 -7.63
CA ASN A 13 -11.96 -3.98 -8.81
C ASN A 13 -10.45 -4.11 -8.58
N THR A 14 -9.69 -3.16 -9.12
CA THR A 14 -8.23 -3.17 -9.11
C THR A 14 -7.65 -3.19 -7.69
N GLY A 15 -8.24 -2.42 -6.78
CA GLY A 15 -7.73 -2.29 -5.41
C GLY A 15 -7.74 -3.61 -4.66
N SER A 16 -8.80 -4.40 -4.76
CA SER A 16 -8.90 -5.68 -4.07
C SER A 16 -7.90 -6.70 -4.62
N TRP A 17 -7.66 -6.70 -5.92
CA TRP A 17 -6.69 -7.59 -6.55
C TRP A 17 -5.26 -7.26 -6.09
N ILE A 18 -4.89 -5.99 -6.10
CA ILE A 18 -3.58 -5.53 -5.65
C ILE A 18 -3.39 -5.85 -4.16
N MET A 19 -4.39 -5.58 -3.35
CA MET A 19 -4.34 -5.83 -1.91
C MET A 19 -4.15 -7.31 -1.61
N ARG A 20 -4.79 -8.20 -2.36
CA ARG A 20 -4.61 -9.65 -2.23
C ARG A 20 -3.14 -10.06 -2.41
N GLU A 21 -2.45 -9.47 -3.38
CA GLU A 21 -1.04 -9.74 -3.62
C GLU A 21 -0.15 -9.24 -2.47
N MET A 22 -0.56 -8.15 -1.82
CA MET A 22 0.23 -7.53 -0.75
C MET A 22 0.04 -8.20 0.60
N ILE A 23 -1.19 -8.52 0.99
CA ILE A 23 -1.52 -8.96 2.36
C ILE A 23 -2.19 -10.32 2.43
N GLY A 24 -2.48 -10.93 1.29
CA GLY A 24 -3.11 -12.25 1.22
C GLY A 24 -4.63 -12.21 1.13
N PHE A 25 -5.20 -13.37 0.83
CA PHE A 25 -6.61 -13.51 0.51
C PHE A 25 -7.52 -13.23 1.71
N ALA A 26 -7.24 -13.85 2.85
CA ALA A 26 -8.11 -13.73 4.02
C ALA A 26 -8.24 -12.30 4.53
N ARG A 27 -7.12 -11.59 4.62
CA ARG A 27 -7.12 -10.19 5.06
C ARG A 27 -7.81 -9.28 4.07
N THR A 28 -7.63 -9.54 2.78
CA THR A 28 -8.30 -8.78 1.72
C THR A 28 -9.81 -8.97 1.79
N VAL A 29 -10.28 -10.21 1.96
CA VAL A 29 -11.71 -10.49 2.10
C VAL A 29 -12.31 -9.74 3.29
N ASP A 30 -11.62 -9.77 4.45
CA ASP A 30 -12.06 -9.01 5.62
C ASP A 30 -12.23 -7.53 5.31
N LEU A 31 -11.20 -6.91 4.76
CA LEU A 31 -11.21 -5.46 4.49
C LEU A 31 -12.22 -5.05 3.43
N VAL A 32 -12.35 -5.86 2.37
CA VAL A 32 -13.28 -5.56 1.28
C VAL A 32 -14.73 -5.73 1.72
N LEU A 33 -15.04 -6.84 2.39
CA LEU A 33 -16.42 -7.13 2.76
C LEU A 33 -16.92 -6.28 3.93
N THR A 34 -16.06 -6.00 4.91
CA THR A 34 -16.44 -5.12 6.03
C THR A 34 -16.40 -3.65 5.66
N GLY A 35 -15.59 -3.28 4.68
CA GLY A 35 -15.39 -1.88 4.31
C GLY A 35 -14.79 -1.03 5.42
N ARG A 36 -14.14 -1.65 6.42
CA ARG A 36 -13.54 -0.93 7.54
C ARG A 36 -12.24 -0.26 7.17
N LEU A 37 -11.89 0.78 7.91
CA LEU A 37 -10.62 1.47 7.77
C LEU A 37 -9.60 0.93 8.76
N LEU A 38 -8.35 0.87 8.32
CA LEU A 38 -7.21 0.50 9.16
C LEU A 38 -6.52 1.74 9.69
N ASP A 39 -6.05 1.70 10.93
CA ASP A 39 -5.07 2.67 11.38
C ASP A 39 -3.67 2.29 10.86
N SER A 40 -2.70 3.19 11.07
CA SER A 40 -1.34 2.99 10.58
C SER A 40 -0.64 1.79 11.23
N ASN A 41 -0.92 1.53 12.51
CA ASN A 41 -0.29 0.41 13.22
C ASN A 41 -0.73 -0.94 12.65
N GLU A 42 -2.03 -1.13 12.44
CA GLU A 42 -2.55 -2.37 11.84
C GLU A 42 -2.07 -2.52 10.40
N ALA A 43 -2.11 -1.43 9.61
CA ALA A 43 -1.64 -1.46 8.23
C ALA A 43 -0.16 -1.86 8.12
N HIS A 44 0.67 -1.39 9.03
CA HIS A 44 2.07 -1.77 9.11
C HIS A 44 2.23 -3.24 9.53
N GLN A 45 1.48 -3.65 10.53
CA GLN A 45 1.56 -5.00 11.08
C GLN A 45 1.22 -6.08 10.05
N ILE A 46 0.23 -5.83 9.20
CA ILE A 46 -0.19 -6.79 8.17
C ILE A 46 0.57 -6.67 6.85
N GLY A 47 1.51 -5.73 6.73
CA GLY A 47 2.36 -5.59 5.56
C GLY A 47 1.79 -4.72 4.44
N LEU A 48 0.75 -3.94 4.72
CA LEU A 48 0.17 -3.05 3.72
C LEU A 48 1.01 -1.79 3.50
N ILE A 49 1.69 -1.33 4.56
CA ILE A 49 2.65 -0.22 4.48
C ILE A 49 3.98 -0.66 5.09
N ASN A 50 5.07 -0.01 4.67
CA ASN A 50 6.42 -0.38 5.08
C ASN A 50 6.91 0.35 6.32
N THR A 51 6.51 1.61 6.50
CA THR A 51 7.08 2.49 7.51
C THR A 51 6.01 3.39 8.08
N ILE A 52 6.06 3.62 9.39
CA ILE A 52 5.22 4.59 10.09
C ILE A 52 6.11 5.74 10.55
N VAL A 53 5.66 6.97 10.28
CA VAL A 53 6.32 8.19 10.75
C VAL A 53 5.25 9.12 11.31
N PRO A 54 5.62 10.10 12.18
CA PRO A 54 4.69 11.13 12.62
C PRO A 54 4.07 11.87 11.43
N GLN A 55 2.82 12.29 11.56
CA GLN A 55 2.06 12.89 10.47
C GLN A 55 2.76 14.12 9.86
N ASP A 56 3.40 14.94 10.66
CA ASP A 56 4.12 16.13 10.22
C ASP A 56 5.45 15.80 9.51
N GLN A 57 5.88 14.53 9.51
CA GLN A 57 7.11 14.08 8.88
C GLN A 57 6.89 13.21 7.64
N VAL A 58 5.65 12.91 7.28
CA VAL A 58 5.33 12.03 6.15
C VAL A 58 5.93 12.56 4.85
N HIS A 59 5.73 13.84 4.57
CA HIS A 59 6.23 14.44 3.34
C HIS A 59 7.76 14.44 3.28
N ALA A 60 8.41 14.80 4.37
CA ALA A 60 9.86 14.80 4.45
C ALA A 60 10.46 13.39 4.32
N ALA A 61 9.84 12.38 4.95
CA ALA A 61 10.28 11.00 4.84
C ALA A 61 10.11 10.45 3.42
N ALA A 62 9.01 10.77 2.76
CA ALA A 62 8.78 10.38 1.37
C ALA A 62 9.79 11.03 0.43
N GLN A 63 10.09 12.32 0.63
CA GLN A 63 11.08 13.04 -0.15
C GLN A 63 12.48 12.44 0.02
N ALA A 64 12.86 12.11 1.25
CA ALA A 64 14.16 11.50 1.54
C ALA A 64 14.29 10.12 0.86
N LEU A 65 13.25 9.30 0.90
CA LEU A 65 13.25 8.02 0.21
C LEU A 65 13.33 8.19 -1.30
N GLY A 66 12.58 9.15 -1.85
CA GLY A 66 12.65 9.47 -3.27
C GLY A 66 14.05 9.88 -3.72
N GLU A 67 14.73 10.69 -2.94
CA GLU A 67 16.11 11.11 -3.22
C GLU A 67 17.08 9.93 -3.15
N GLU A 68 16.91 9.04 -2.19
CA GLU A 68 17.70 7.82 -2.10
C GLU A 68 17.52 6.95 -3.35
N LEU A 69 16.28 6.73 -3.76
CA LEU A 69 15.97 5.95 -4.96
C LEU A 69 16.48 6.60 -6.24
N ALA A 70 16.42 7.92 -6.33
CA ALA A 70 16.95 8.66 -7.48
C ALA A 70 18.46 8.52 -7.63
N GLY A 71 19.18 8.21 -6.55
CA GLY A 71 20.62 7.96 -6.58
C GLY A 71 21.01 6.55 -7.03
N LYS A 72 20.04 5.64 -7.24
CA LYS A 72 20.33 4.28 -7.70
C LYS A 72 20.54 4.24 -9.21
N PRO A 73 21.25 3.22 -9.75
CA PRO A 73 21.48 3.09 -11.20
C PRO A 73 20.14 3.03 -11.96
N PRO A 74 19.89 3.91 -12.94
CA PRO A 74 18.57 4.06 -13.54
C PRO A 74 18.10 2.85 -14.35
N VAL A 75 19.01 2.13 -15.01
CA VAL A 75 18.64 0.96 -15.81
C VAL A 75 18.19 -0.19 -14.90
N ALA A 76 18.95 -0.46 -13.84
CA ALA A 76 18.59 -1.48 -12.86
C ALA A 76 17.27 -1.17 -12.17
N MET A 77 17.03 0.09 -11.80
CA MET A 77 15.77 0.54 -11.19
C MET A 77 14.59 0.29 -12.12
N ARG A 78 14.72 0.66 -13.38
CA ARG A 78 13.67 0.45 -14.38
C ARG A 78 13.34 -1.02 -14.57
N LEU A 79 14.36 -1.87 -14.74
CA LEU A 79 14.17 -3.31 -14.96
C LEU A 79 13.57 -3.99 -13.73
N ASN A 80 14.02 -3.64 -12.54
CA ASN A 80 13.47 -4.20 -11.31
C ASN A 80 12.00 -3.82 -11.14
N ARG A 81 11.65 -2.58 -11.42
CA ARG A 81 10.25 -2.14 -11.36
C ARG A 81 9.38 -2.91 -12.35
N GLN A 82 9.84 -3.11 -13.57
CA GLN A 82 9.09 -3.86 -14.59
C GLN A 82 8.81 -5.31 -14.16
N ARG A 83 9.68 -5.92 -13.36
CA ARG A 83 9.47 -7.29 -12.86
C ARG A 83 8.31 -7.42 -11.88
N PHE A 84 7.93 -6.32 -11.21
CA PHE A 84 6.81 -6.31 -10.26
C PHE A 84 5.48 -5.95 -10.92
N TYR A 85 5.53 -5.35 -12.07
CA TYR A 85 4.36 -4.88 -12.80
C TYR A 85 4.37 -5.40 -14.24
#